data_fb1a593c4317f018434141f7b1c3645b
#
_entry.id   fb1a593c4317f018434141f7b1c3645b
#
_cell.length_a   1.000
_cell.length_b   1.000
_cell.length_c   1.000
_cell.angle_alpha   90.00
_cell.angle_beta   90.00
_cell.angle_gamma   90.00
#
_symmetry.space_group_name_H-M   'P 1'
#
loop_
_entity.id
_entity.type
_entity.pdbx_description
1 polymer ?
#
loop_
_entity_poly.entity_id
_entity_poly.type
_entity_poly.pdbx_seq_one_letter_code
_entity_poly.pdbx_strand_id
1 'polypeptide(L)'
;VTRTGTTALTLSDEIRQRFDEFSRSQKDVGQYIVDHLEEAAFHTAEELARRANTSSSTVVRFAQALGFEGFPELQAAARDEYRRAREGGNGGGDVAGAPLFPIDQTEFEAALAADHANLAETARKVDREEVAAAVDLISHAERIVLCGTDQMAFFASYLRHLLMLLDLRAEVVASPSQENLAKLGRVHDKTVMIGFSAGRPHPLVVRAMKLARNRHAATIAIADATLSEVAKLADHRLYYSSNGPAFVRSHSALLGLIQALAYGVYAMDEPAYADRIKAFRLK
;
A
#
# COMPACT_ATOMS: atom_id res chain seq x y z
N VAL A 1 26.52 3.74 -30.97
CA VAL A 1 26.68 2.30 -30.73
C VAL A 1 25.29 1.73 -30.46
N THR A 2 24.82 0.93 -31.42
CA THR A 2 23.48 0.31 -31.48
C THR A 2 23.32 -0.68 -30.33
N ARG A 3 22.41 -0.41 -29.38
CA ARG A 3 21.98 -1.37 -28.34
C ARG A 3 21.07 -2.41 -28.98
N THR A 4 21.63 -3.59 -29.24
CA THR A 4 20.89 -4.78 -29.67
C THR A 4 20.27 -5.50 -28.46
N GLY A 5 18.94 -5.68 -28.49
CA GLY A 5 18.23 -6.88 -28.03
C GLY A 5 18.36 -7.32 -26.56
N THR A 6 18.01 -6.44 -25.60
CA THR A 6 17.55 -6.87 -24.28
C THR A 6 16.26 -6.08 -24.01
N THR A 7 15.24 -6.71 -23.48
CA THR A 7 13.99 -6.04 -23.07
C THR A 7 14.39 -4.84 -22.22
N ALA A 8 14.23 -3.64 -22.76
CA ALA A 8 14.66 -2.41 -22.07
C ALA A 8 13.88 -2.34 -20.75
N LEU A 9 14.60 -2.30 -19.62
CA LEU A 9 14.03 -2.10 -18.30
C LEU A 9 13.12 -0.87 -18.34
N THR A 10 11.98 -0.95 -17.70
CA THR A 10 11.12 0.21 -17.52
C THR A 10 11.74 1.19 -16.52
N LEU A 11 11.33 2.46 -16.54
CA LEU A 11 11.78 3.43 -15.55
C LEU A 11 11.47 2.95 -14.13
N SER A 12 10.28 2.39 -13.93
CA SER A 12 9.86 1.81 -12.65
C SER A 12 10.76 0.66 -12.21
N ASP A 13 11.18 -0.21 -13.13
CA ASP A 13 12.08 -1.32 -12.82
C ASP A 13 13.49 -0.83 -12.48
N GLU A 14 13.99 0.17 -13.18
CA GLU A 14 15.29 0.78 -12.89
C GLU A 14 15.29 1.46 -11.50
N ILE A 15 14.22 2.17 -11.17
CA ILE A 15 14.05 2.77 -9.84
C ILE A 15 14.03 1.67 -8.75
N ARG A 16 13.29 0.58 -8.96
CA ARG A 16 13.21 -0.54 -7.99
C ARG A 16 14.56 -1.20 -7.77
N GLN A 17 15.29 -1.49 -8.84
CA GLN A 17 16.60 -2.14 -8.75
C GLN A 17 17.63 -1.31 -7.98
N ARG A 18 17.61 0.00 -8.16
CA ARG A 18 18.58 0.93 -7.58
C ARG A 18 18.06 1.67 -6.34
N PHE A 19 16.88 1.29 -5.85
CA PHE A 19 16.18 2.03 -4.78
C PHE A 19 17.03 2.22 -3.52
N ASP A 20 17.85 1.23 -3.15
CA ASP A 20 18.66 1.29 -1.94
C ASP A 20 19.90 2.17 -2.06
N GLU A 21 20.32 2.53 -3.30
CA GLU A 21 21.44 3.44 -3.57
C GLU A 21 21.07 4.92 -3.33
N PHE A 22 19.76 5.25 -3.33
CA PHE A 22 19.30 6.63 -3.26
C PHE A 22 19.34 7.19 -1.83
N SER A 23 19.63 8.50 -1.73
CA SER A 23 19.43 9.23 -0.49
C SER A 23 17.96 9.24 -0.07
N ARG A 24 17.71 9.55 1.21
CA ARG A 24 16.35 9.54 1.78
C ARG A 24 15.33 10.34 0.95
N SER A 25 15.67 11.59 0.59
CA SER A 25 14.79 12.45 -0.20
C SER A 25 14.64 11.98 -1.65
N GLN A 26 15.65 11.32 -2.22
CA GLN A 26 15.57 10.71 -3.54
C GLN A 26 14.71 9.44 -3.51
N LYS A 27 14.72 8.67 -2.41
CA LYS A 27 13.80 7.54 -2.20
C LYS A 27 12.35 7.99 -2.18
N ASP A 28 12.07 9.14 -1.55
CA ASP A 28 10.71 9.72 -1.54
C ASP A 28 10.24 10.06 -2.97
N VAL A 29 11.14 10.61 -3.81
CA VAL A 29 10.86 10.88 -5.24
C VAL A 29 10.67 9.57 -6.03
N GLY A 30 11.59 8.62 -5.89
CA GLY A 30 11.52 7.34 -6.61
C GLY A 30 10.27 6.54 -6.25
N GLN A 31 9.93 6.51 -4.95
CA GLN A 31 8.69 5.89 -4.48
C GLN A 31 7.46 6.53 -5.13
N TYR A 32 7.40 7.87 -5.14
CA TYR A 32 6.28 8.59 -5.74
C TYR A 32 6.13 8.27 -7.22
N ILE A 33 7.23 8.27 -7.99
CA ILE A 33 7.19 7.98 -9.43
C ILE A 33 6.68 6.56 -9.70
N VAL A 34 7.14 5.57 -8.93
CA VAL A 34 6.72 4.16 -9.09
C VAL A 34 5.24 3.98 -8.76
N ASP A 35 4.75 4.65 -7.73
CA ASP A 35 3.35 4.53 -7.30
C ASP A 35 2.38 5.36 -8.16
N HIS A 36 2.85 6.47 -8.73
CA HIS A 36 2.05 7.45 -9.47
C HIS A 36 2.66 7.79 -10.85
N LEU A 37 2.94 6.76 -11.64
CA LEU A 37 3.63 6.90 -12.95
C LEU A 37 2.89 7.87 -13.89
N GLU A 38 1.55 7.85 -13.91
CA GLU A 38 0.75 8.77 -14.70
C GLU A 38 1.01 10.23 -14.30
N GLU A 39 0.99 10.51 -13.01
CA GLU A 39 1.24 11.87 -12.52
C GLU A 39 2.69 12.30 -12.81
N ALA A 40 3.66 11.40 -12.63
CA ALA A 40 5.06 11.66 -12.96
C ALA A 40 5.27 11.97 -14.46
N ALA A 41 4.48 11.35 -15.33
CA ALA A 41 4.53 11.58 -16.78
C ALA A 41 4.07 12.99 -17.20
N PHE A 42 3.19 13.64 -16.43
CA PHE A 42 2.54 14.90 -16.83
C PHE A 42 2.78 16.08 -15.89
N HIS A 43 3.20 15.87 -14.65
CA HIS A 43 3.47 16.94 -13.70
C HIS A 43 4.82 17.63 -13.95
N THR A 44 4.92 18.89 -13.54
CA THR A 44 6.21 19.61 -13.52
C THR A 44 7.11 19.08 -12.39
N ALA A 45 8.42 19.37 -12.47
CA ALA A 45 9.36 19.01 -11.40
C ALA A 45 8.95 19.60 -10.03
N GLU A 46 8.34 20.78 -10.04
CA GLU A 46 7.87 21.47 -8.85
C GLU A 46 6.64 20.76 -8.23
N GLU A 47 5.66 20.39 -9.05
CA GLU A 47 4.50 19.65 -8.61
C GLU A 47 4.86 18.26 -8.08
N LEU A 48 5.74 17.56 -8.78
CA LEU A 48 6.24 16.26 -8.36
C LEU A 48 7.01 16.37 -7.02
N ALA A 49 7.85 17.39 -6.88
CA ALA A 49 8.56 17.67 -5.64
C ALA A 49 7.62 17.91 -4.46
N ARG A 50 6.59 18.72 -4.66
CA ARG A 50 5.58 19.00 -3.64
C ARG A 50 4.85 17.73 -3.20
N ARG A 51 4.45 16.88 -4.15
CA ARG A 51 3.74 15.63 -3.87
C ARG A 51 4.64 14.57 -3.23
N ALA A 52 5.91 14.49 -3.63
CA ALA A 52 6.91 13.64 -3.00
C ALA A 52 7.45 14.22 -1.68
N ASN A 53 6.90 15.34 -1.18
CA ASN A 53 7.32 16.05 0.03
C ASN A 53 8.83 16.35 0.05
N THR A 54 9.34 16.90 -1.06
CA THR A 54 10.76 17.23 -1.27
C THR A 54 10.91 18.55 -2.03
N SER A 55 12.13 18.86 -2.51
CA SER A 55 12.41 20.05 -3.32
C SER A 55 12.60 19.72 -4.80
N SER A 56 12.32 20.68 -5.70
CA SER A 56 12.56 20.52 -7.13
C SER A 56 14.02 20.19 -7.45
N SER A 57 14.98 20.70 -6.67
CA SER A 57 16.39 20.35 -6.81
C SER A 57 16.66 18.87 -6.46
N THR A 58 15.90 18.28 -5.56
CA THR A 58 15.99 16.84 -5.25
C THR A 58 15.46 16.01 -6.42
N VAL A 59 14.38 16.45 -7.06
CA VAL A 59 13.82 15.78 -8.25
C VAL A 59 14.85 15.78 -9.39
N VAL A 60 15.52 16.92 -9.64
CA VAL A 60 16.56 17.01 -10.66
C VAL A 60 17.76 16.09 -10.32
N ARG A 61 18.23 16.10 -9.06
CA ARG A 61 19.32 15.21 -8.63
C ARG A 61 18.93 13.74 -8.67
N PHE A 62 17.70 13.42 -8.44
CA PHE A 62 17.19 12.06 -8.58
C PHE A 62 17.24 11.59 -10.05
N ALA A 63 16.79 12.45 -10.99
CA ALA A 63 16.91 12.15 -12.41
C ALA A 63 18.38 11.92 -12.82
N GLN A 64 19.29 12.77 -12.36
CA GLN A 64 20.74 12.62 -12.62
C GLN A 64 21.32 11.35 -11.98
N ALA A 65 20.87 10.98 -10.78
CA ALA A 65 21.31 9.75 -10.11
C ALA A 65 20.87 8.49 -10.89
N LEU A 66 19.76 8.55 -11.62
CA LEU A 66 19.31 7.50 -12.55
C LEU A 66 20.05 7.51 -13.88
N GLY A 67 20.86 8.55 -14.17
CA GLY A 67 21.62 8.68 -15.40
C GLY A 67 20.96 9.53 -16.49
N PHE A 68 19.86 10.20 -16.17
CA PHE A 68 19.24 11.18 -17.06
C PHE A 68 19.95 12.53 -16.97
N GLU A 69 19.97 13.32 -18.05
CA GLU A 69 20.51 14.67 -18.02
C GLU A 69 19.78 15.60 -17.04
N GLY A 70 18.48 15.34 -16.82
CA GLY A 70 17.63 16.07 -15.89
C GLY A 70 16.19 15.58 -15.88
N PHE A 71 15.34 16.33 -15.19
CA PHE A 71 13.91 15.98 -15.05
C PHE A 71 13.16 15.85 -16.39
N PRO A 72 13.37 16.67 -17.44
CA PRO A 72 12.65 16.52 -18.70
C PRO A 72 12.88 15.15 -19.35
N GLU A 73 14.07 14.60 -19.29
CA GLU A 73 14.41 13.30 -19.88
C GLU A 73 13.80 12.16 -19.04
N LEU A 74 13.88 12.24 -17.71
CA LEU A 74 13.20 11.31 -16.82
C LEU A 74 11.69 11.33 -17.06
N GLN A 75 11.09 12.49 -17.24
CA GLN A 75 9.67 12.64 -17.55
C GLN A 75 9.30 12.01 -18.90
N ALA A 76 10.18 12.13 -19.89
CA ALA A 76 9.96 11.47 -21.18
C ALA A 76 9.96 9.94 -21.04
N ALA A 77 10.87 9.38 -20.23
CA ALA A 77 10.90 7.96 -19.91
C ALA A 77 9.62 7.51 -19.17
N ALA A 78 9.12 8.32 -18.22
CA ALA A 78 7.85 8.06 -17.54
C ALA A 78 6.65 8.06 -18.49
N ARG A 79 6.61 9.01 -19.45
CA ARG A 79 5.56 9.05 -20.50
C ARG A 79 5.59 7.83 -21.41
N ASP A 80 6.79 7.37 -21.78
CA ASP A 80 6.94 6.21 -22.65
C ASP A 80 6.54 4.92 -21.96
N GLU A 81 6.85 4.78 -20.68
CA GLU A 81 6.39 3.65 -19.87
C GLU A 81 4.86 3.68 -19.67
N TYR A 82 4.30 4.83 -19.31
CA TYR A 82 2.85 5.02 -19.18
C TYR A 82 2.10 4.69 -20.47
N ARG A 83 2.61 5.14 -21.64
CA ARG A 83 2.01 4.83 -22.93
C ARG A 83 2.03 3.33 -23.21
N ARG A 84 3.18 2.66 -22.99
CA ARG A 84 3.31 1.20 -23.18
C ARG A 84 2.39 0.41 -22.27
N ALA A 85 2.22 0.84 -21.02
CA ALA A 85 1.30 0.22 -20.07
C ALA A 85 -0.17 0.32 -20.54
N ARG A 86 -0.55 1.41 -21.21
CA ARG A 86 -1.89 1.57 -21.82
C ARG A 86 -2.08 0.78 -23.11
N GLU A 87 -1.06 0.67 -23.94
CA GLU A 87 -1.12 -0.07 -25.21
C GLU A 87 -1.06 -1.59 -25.02
N GLY A 88 -0.38 -2.08 -23.95
CA GLY A 88 -0.29 -3.49 -23.59
C GLY A 88 -1.48 -4.05 -22.83
N GLY A 89 -2.37 -3.19 -22.32
CA GLY A 89 -3.59 -3.55 -21.59
C GLY A 89 -4.76 -3.73 -22.52
N ASN A 90 -4.98 -4.95 -22.99
CA ASN A 90 -6.15 -5.31 -23.80
C ASN A 90 -7.43 -5.16 -22.96
N GLY A 91 -8.24 -4.14 -23.25
CA GLY A 91 -9.68 -4.14 -23.04
C GLY A 91 -10.19 -4.13 -21.61
N GLY A 92 -9.71 -3.23 -20.78
CA GLY A 92 -10.45 -2.76 -19.60
C GLY A 92 -11.01 -1.38 -19.94
N GLY A 93 -12.33 -1.32 -20.17
CA GLY A 93 -13.01 -0.08 -20.54
C GLY A 93 -12.68 1.04 -19.55
N ASP A 94 -12.59 2.21 -20.13
CA ASP A 94 -12.49 3.53 -19.52
C ASP A 94 -13.50 3.67 -18.34
N VAL A 95 -13.08 3.21 -17.17
CA VAL A 95 -13.67 3.56 -15.88
C VAL A 95 -12.70 4.49 -15.14
N ALA A 96 -12.03 5.34 -15.88
CA ALA A 96 -11.78 6.69 -15.42
C ALA A 96 -13.16 7.34 -15.41
N GLY A 97 -13.98 6.91 -14.43
CA GLY A 97 -15.34 7.36 -14.33
C GLY A 97 -15.37 8.86 -14.30
N ALA A 98 -16.15 9.46 -15.17
CA ALA A 98 -16.71 10.76 -14.88
C ALA A 98 -17.13 10.72 -13.40
N PRO A 99 -16.84 11.78 -12.61
CA PRO A 99 -17.23 11.79 -11.21
C PRO A 99 -18.69 11.40 -11.12
N LEU A 100 -19.00 10.41 -10.26
CA LEU A 100 -20.37 9.89 -10.08
C LEU A 100 -21.36 11.02 -9.72
N PHE A 101 -20.84 12.19 -9.37
CA PHE A 101 -21.58 13.41 -9.09
C PHE A 101 -20.88 14.56 -9.80
N PRO A 102 -21.61 15.50 -10.44
CA PRO A 102 -21.05 16.80 -10.81
C PRO A 102 -20.70 17.53 -9.51
N ILE A 103 -19.43 17.46 -9.12
CA ILE A 103 -18.96 18.01 -7.86
C ILE A 103 -18.60 19.46 -8.14
N ASP A 104 -19.36 20.37 -7.56
CA ASP A 104 -19.05 21.79 -7.53
C ASP A 104 -17.79 21.98 -6.66
N GLN A 105 -16.84 22.81 -7.08
CA GLN A 105 -15.43 22.75 -6.62
C GLN A 105 -15.25 23.41 -5.23
N THR A 106 -15.95 22.93 -4.22
CA THR A 106 -15.64 23.26 -2.84
C THR A 106 -14.51 22.35 -2.32
N GLU A 107 -13.73 22.82 -1.35
CA GLU A 107 -12.65 22.03 -0.71
C GLU A 107 -13.18 20.71 -0.14
N PHE A 108 -14.41 20.71 0.37
CA PHE A 108 -15.07 19.51 0.88
C PHE A 108 -15.33 18.47 -0.23
N GLU A 109 -15.84 18.92 -1.36
CA GLU A 109 -16.13 18.06 -2.52
C GLU A 109 -14.86 17.54 -3.16
N ALA A 110 -13.80 18.37 -3.23
CA ALA A 110 -12.49 17.94 -3.69
C ALA A 110 -11.90 16.82 -2.82
N ALA A 111 -12.12 16.86 -1.51
CA ALA A 111 -11.69 15.80 -0.59
C ALA A 111 -12.45 14.49 -0.85
N LEU A 112 -13.77 14.54 -1.02
CA LEU A 112 -14.59 13.36 -1.35
C LEU A 112 -14.25 12.78 -2.73
N ALA A 113 -13.97 13.63 -3.71
CA ALA A 113 -13.53 13.21 -5.04
C ALA A 113 -12.17 12.48 -4.98
N ALA A 114 -11.24 12.99 -4.18
CA ALA A 114 -9.96 12.33 -3.94
C ALA A 114 -10.15 10.97 -3.26
N ASP A 115 -11.06 10.85 -2.29
CA ASP A 115 -11.39 9.59 -1.63
C ASP A 115 -11.96 8.56 -2.61
N HIS A 116 -12.87 8.99 -3.48
CA HIS A 116 -13.41 8.13 -4.54
C HIS A 116 -12.31 7.66 -5.51
N ALA A 117 -11.43 8.57 -5.94
CA ALA A 117 -10.31 8.25 -6.80
C ALA A 117 -9.34 7.25 -6.12
N ASN A 118 -9.06 7.40 -4.83
CA ASN A 118 -8.22 6.46 -4.06
C ASN A 118 -8.83 5.06 -4.00
N LEU A 119 -10.14 4.94 -3.81
CA LEU A 119 -10.85 3.66 -3.84
C LEU A 119 -10.75 3.00 -5.21
N ALA A 120 -11.01 3.76 -6.28
CA ALA A 120 -10.92 3.26 -7.66
C ALA A 120 -9.48 2.82 -8.01
N GLU A 121 -8.49 3.61 -7.63
CA GLU A 121 -7.07 3.27 -7.86
C GLU A 121 -6.66 2.04 -7.06
N THR A 122 -7.06 1.92 -5.80
CA THR A 122 -6.79 0.74 -4.97
C THR A 122 -7.39 -0.50 -5.59
N ALA A 123 -8.66 -0.46 -6.00
CA ALA A 123 -9.34 -1.58 -6.65
C ALA A 123 -8.65 -2.01 -7.98
N ARG A 124 -8.10 -1.05 -8.73
CA ARG A 124 -7.39 -1.31 -9.99
C ARG A 124 -6.00 -1.91 -9.77
N LYS A 125 -5.28 -1.46 -8.72
CA LYS A 125 -3.90 -1.86 -8.43
C LYS A 125 -3.77 -3.07 -7.53
N VAL A 126 -4.83 -3.46 -6.85
CA VAL A 126 -4.80 -4.62 -5.96
C VAL A 126 -4.51 -5.89 -6.75
N ASP A 127 -3.49 -6.62 -6.32
CA ASP A 127 -3.13 -7.90 -6.91
C ASP A 127 -4.05 -8.99 -6.33
N ARG A 128 -4.74 -9.71 -7.22
CA ARG A 128 -5.69 -10.76 -6.83
C ARG A 128 -5.02 -11.96 -6.18
N GLU A 129 -3.81 -12.31 -6.61
CA GLU A 129 -3.04 -13.42 -6.02
C GLU A 129 -2.58 -13.07 -4.62
N GLU A 130 -2.09 -11.84 -4.41
CA GLU A 130 -1.72 -11.33 -3.09
C GLU A 130 -2.91 -11.26 -2.13
N VAL A 131 -4.09 -10.86 -2.61
CA VAL A 131 -5.32 -10.86 -1.80
C VAL A 131 -5.75 -12.27 -1.44
N ALA A 132 -5.76 -13.19 -2.42
CA ALA A 132 -6.15 -14.58 -2.18
C ALA A 132 -5.21 -15.25 -1.17
N ALA A 133 -3.89 -15.04 -1.30
CA ALA A 133 -2.90 -15.55 -0.37
C ALA A 133 -3.07 -14.95 1.05
N ALA A 134 -3.33 -13.64 1.14
CA ALA A 134 -3.57 -12.98 2.43
C ALA A 134 -4.85 -13.51 3.10
N VAL A 135 -5.92 -13.71 2.35
CA VAL A 135 -7.19 -14.31 2.83
C VAL A 135 -6.96 -15.72 3.35
N ASP A 136 -6.26 -16.56 2.59
CA ASP A 136 -5.95 -17.93 2.97
C ASP A 136 -5.12 -17.98 4.27
N LEU A 137 -4.05 -17.20 4.34
CA LEU A 137 -3.21 -17.11 5.54
C LEU A 137 -4.00 -16.69 6.78
N ILE A 138 -4.86 -15.67 6.66
CA ILE A 138 -5.66 -15.16 7.77
C ILE A 138 -6.68 -16.22 8.22
N SER A 139 -7.32 -16.93 7.28
CA SER A 139 -8.35 -17.93 7.57
C SER A 139 -7.79 -19.15 8.33
N HIS A 140 -6.53 -19.53 8.08
CA HIS A 140 -5.88 -20.69 8.67
C HIS A 140 -4.91 -20.35 9.81
N ALA A 141 -4.78 -19.08 10.19
CA ALA A 141 -3.86 -18.66 11.23
C ALA A 141 -4.28 -19.18 12.62
N GLU A 142 -3.35 -19.79 13.36
CA GLU A 142 -3.57 -20.06 14.79
C GLU A 142 -3.60 -18.75 15.60
N ARG A 143 -2.89 -17.74 15.12
CA ARG A 143 -2.76 -16.43 15.75
C ARG A 143 -2.52 -15.35 14.73
N ILE A 144 -3.19 -14.20 14.90
CA ILE A 144 -3.02 -13.03 14.05
C ILE A 144 -2.51 -11.86 14.91
N VAL A 145 -1.43 -11.23 14.50
CA VAL A 145 -0.89 -10.03 15.15
C VAL A 145 -0.93 -8.87 14.16
N LEU A 146 -1.67 -7.82 14.53
CA LEU A 146 -1.88 -6.62 13.75
C LEU A 146 -1.01 -5.50 14.33
N CYS A 147 0.02 -5.07 13.62
CA CYS A 147 0.94 -4.04 14.09
C CYS A 147 0.74 -2.74 13.33
N GLY A 148 0.27 -1.70 14.03
CA GLY A 148 0.08 -0.36 13.50
C GLY A 148 0.13 0.67 14.61
N THR A 149 0.80 1.79 14.39
CA THR A 149 0.95 2.89 15.36
C THR A 149 0.19 4.12 14.90
N ASP A 150 -0.06 5.05 15.81
CA ASP A 150 -0.75 6.30 15.52
C ASP A 150 -2.08 6.05 14.79
N GLN A 151 -2.31 6.68 13.65
CA GLN A 151 -3.53 6.46 12.85
C GLN A 151 -3.70 5.00 12.42
N MET A 152 -2.60 4.29 12.15
CA MET A 152 -2.66 2.89 11.72
C MET A 152 -3.13 1.96 12.86
N ALA A 153 -3.01 2.35 14.11
CA ALA A 153 -3.56 1.60 15.24
C ALA A 153 -5.10 1.52 15.21
N PHE A 154 -5.76 2.58 14.71
CA PHE A 154 -7.21 2.56 14.49
C PHE A 154 -7.60 1.50 13.45
N PHE A 155 -6.92 1.47 12.31
CA PHE A 155 -7.22 0.52 11.24
C PHE A 155 -6.87 -0.93 11.63
N ALA A 156 -5.77 -1.13 12.35
CA ALA A 156 -5.44 -2.43 12.94
C ALA A 156 -6.53 -2.89 13.92
N SER A 157 -7.03 -1.99 14.77
CA SER A 157 -8.11 -2.29 15.71
C SER A 157 -9.43 -2.57 15.00
N TYR A 158 -9.71 -1.89 13.90
CA TYR A 158 -10.90 -2.14 13.09
C TYR A 158 -10.85 -3.52 12.41
N LEU A 159 -9.72 -3.89 11.79
CA LEU A 159 -9.56 -5.23 11.23
C LEU A 159 -9.69 -6.29 12.34
N ARG A 160 -9.08 -6.08 13.51
CA ARG A 160 -9.27 -6.98 14.65
C ARG A 160 -10.74 -7.17 14.99
N HIS A 161 -11.51 -6.08 15.03
CA HIS A 161 -12.95 -6.16 15.31
C HIS A 161 -13.68 -7.04 14.29
N LEU A 162 -13.41 -6.85 13.00
CA LEU A 162 -14.03 -7.67 11.95
C LEU A 162 -13.66 -9.15 12.06
N LEU A 163 -12.37 -9.44 12.30
CA LEU A 163 -11.89 -10.83 12.47
C LEU A 163 -12.47 -11.48 13.73
N MET A 164 -12.67 -10.73 14.80
CA MET A 164 -13.33 -11.24 16.01
C MET A 164 -14.79 -11.64 15.77
N LEU A 165 -15.52 -10.97 14.89
CA LEU A 165 -16.86 -11.39 14.49
C LEU A 165 -16.86 -12.76 13.80
N LEU A 166 -15.73 -13.15 13.20
CA LEU A 166 -15.50 -14.44 12.58
C LEU A 166 -14.87 -15.47 13.55
N ASP A 167 -14.76 -15.12 14.84
CA ASP A 167 -14.13 -15.95 15.89
C ASP A 167 -12.63 -16.22 15.62
N LEU A 168 -11.97 -15.33 14.88
CA LEU A 168 -10.54 -15.39 14.63
C LEU A 168 -9.77 -14.60 15.70
N ARG A 169 -8.72 -15.23 16.26
CA ARG A 169 -7.92 -14.64 17.35
C ARG A 169 -6.92 -13.63 16.81
N ALA A 170 -7.24 -12.35 16.92
CA ALA A 170 -6.39 -11.26 16.50
C ALA A 170 -6.02 -10.33 17.66
N GLU A 171 -4.76 -9.94 17.74
CA GLU A 171 -4.22 -9.03 18.75
C GLU A 171 -3.60 -7.80 18.08
N VAL A 172 -3.77 -6.62 18.68
CA VAL A 172 -3.17 -5.37 18.17
C VAL A 172 -1.92 -5.01 18.96
N VAL A 173 -0.89 -4.57 18.25
CA VAL A 173 0.35 -3.99 18.75
C VAL A 173 0.41 -2.54 18.24
N ALA A 174 0.08 -1.58 19.10
CA ALA A 174 -0.04 -0.17 18.74
C ALA A 174 1.08 0.72 19.32
N SER A 175 1.82 0.23 20.30
CA SER A 175 2.86 0.97 21.02
C SER A 175 3.92 0.04 21.60
N PRO A 176 5.11 0.52 21.99
CA PRO A 176 6.15 -0.30 22.60
C PRO A 176 5.92 -0.56 24.10
N SER A 177 4.66 -0.75 24.53
CA SER A 177 4.34 -1.10 25.92
C SER A 177 4.78 -2.53 26.25
N GLN A 178 4.96 -2.83 27.55
CA GLN A 178 5.34 -4.17 27.99
C GLN A 178 4.32 -5.24 27.55
N GLU A 179 3.03 -4.92 27.60
CA GLU A 179 1.97 -5.80 27.11
C GLU A 179 2.12 -6.11 25.62
N ASN A 180 2.35 -5.09 24.80
CA ASN A 180 2.52 -5.26 23.36
C ASN A 180 3.82 -5.99 23.01
N LEU A 181 4.90 -5.74 23.76
CA LEU A 181 6.14 -6.50 23.61
C LEU A 181 5.96 -7.97 23.98
N ALA A 182 5.15 -8.26 25.02
CA ALA A 182 4.78 -9.64 25.36
C ALA A 182 3.96 -10.33 24.27
N LYS A 183 3.08 -9.61 23.55
CA LYS A 183 2.39 -10.13 22.35
C LYS A 183 3.38 -10.48 21.26
N LEU A 184 4.34 -9.61 20.98
CA LEU A 184 5.41 -9.88 20.00
C LEU A 184 6.30 -11.05 20.43
N GLY A 185 6.56 -11.20 21.73
CA GLY A 185 7.33 -12.31 22.30
C GLY A 185 6.74 -13.69 22.00
N ARG A 186 5.44 -13.79 21.74
CA ARG A 186 4.70 -15.03 21.45
C ARG A 186 4.51 -15.34 19.96
N VAL A 187 5.10 -14.55 19.07
CA VAL A 187 5.06 -14.80 17.62
C VAL A 187 5.83 -16.09 17.32
N HIS A 188 5.29 -16.96 16.49
CA HIS A 188 5.87 -18.24 16.05
C HIS A 188 5.47 -18.54 14.59
N ASP A 189 5.89 -19.64 14.04
CA ASP A 189 5.73 -20.05 12.63
C ASP A 189 4.27 -20.17 12.15
N LYS A 190 3.31 -20.39 13.06
CA LYS A 190 1.87 -20.42 12.73
C LYS A 190 1.16 -19.09 13.01
N THR A 191 1.92 -18.04 13.25
CA THR A 191 1.41 -16.66 13.40
C THR A 191 1.36 -15.96 12.04
N VAL A 192 0.32 -15.19 11.79
CA VAL A 192 0.26 -14.22 10.70
C VAL A 192 0.48 -12.83 11.28
N MET A 193 1.53 -12.15 10.85
CA MET A 193 1.85 -10.77 11.20
C MET A 193 1.38 -9.84 10.10
N ILE A 194 0.48 -8.91 10.42
CA ILE A 194 0.01 -7.88 9.49
C ILE A 194 0.54 -6.52 9.92
N GLY A 195 1.42 -5.92 9.12
CA GLY A 195 2.00 -4.60 9.35
C GLY A 195 1.27 -3.51 8.58
N PHE A 196 0.77 -2.49 9.30
CA PHE A 196 0.10 -1.32 8.71
C PHE A 196 1.07 -0.16 8.60
N SER A 197 1.11 0.49 7.45
CA SER A 197 1.99 1.63 7.21
C SER A 197 1.33 2.67 6.30
N ALA A 198 1.52 3.96 6.65
CA ALA A 198 1.19 5.10 5.80
C ALA A 198 2.43 6.00 5.69
N GLY A 199 2.86 6.28 4.46
CA GLY A 199 4.07 7.04 4.20
C GLY A 199 5.30 6.35 4.79
N ARG A 200 5.98 7.04 5.71
CA ARG A 200 7.17 6.48 6.38
C ARG A 200 6.77 5.48 7.47
N PRO A 201 7.24 4.23 7.40
CA PRO A 201 6.95 3.23 8.41
C PRO A 201 7.47 3.60 9.79
N HIS A 202 6.65 3.38 10.82
CA HIS A 202 7.09 3.55 12.19
C HIS A 202 8.09 2.44 12.59
N PRO A 203 9.17 2.74 13.36
CA PRO A 203 10.20 1.75 13.71
C PRO A 203 9.68 0.52 14.45
N LEU A 204 8.57 0.62 15.21
CA LEU A 204 7.94 -0.52 15.88
C LEU A 204 7.40 -1.52 14.87
N VAL A 205 6.70 -1.03 13.82
CA VAL A 205 6.12 -1.89 12.77
C VAL A 205 7.23 -2.62 12.02
N VAL A 206 8.29 -1.91 11.63
CA VAL A 206 9.46 -2.51 10.97
C VAL A 206 10.09 -3.59 11.84
N ARG A 207 10.29 -3.33 13.14
CA ARG A 207 10.85 -4.31 14.07
C ARG A 207 9.95 -5.52 14.27
N ALA A 208 8.62 -5.31 14.34
CA ALA A 208 7.66 -6.41 14.44
C ALA A 208 7.69 -7.31 13.20
N MET A 209 7.75 -6.73 11.99
CA MET A 209 7.88 -7.48 10.74
C MET A 209 9.20 -8.26 10.66
N LYS A 210 10.34 -7.64 11.03
CA LYS A 210 11.64 -8.34 11.12
C LYS A 210 11.61 -9.51 12.11
N LEU A 211 10.98 -9.31 13.27
CA LEU A 211 10.81 -10.35 14.27
C LEU A 211 9.97 -11.52 13.73
N ALA A 212 8.86 -11.22 13.07
CA ALA A 212 7.98 -12.22 12.47
C ALA A 212 8.75 -13.09 11.45
N ARG A 213 9.47 -12.47 10.53
CA ARG A 213 10.33 -13.20 9.57
C ARG A 213 11.38 -14.08 10.25
N ASN A 214 12.06 -13.56 11.27
CA ASN A 214 13.07 -14.32 12.00
C ASN A 214 12.48 -15.53 12.74
N ARG A 215 11.19 -15.53 12.99
CA ARG A 215 10.46 -16.64 13.63
C ARG A 215 9.63 -17.46 12.64
N HIS A 216 9.87 -17.28 11.36
CA HIS A 216 9.20 -17.97 10.25
C HIS A 216 7.66 -17.79 10.25
N ALA A 217 7.17 -16.70 10.86
CA ALA A 217 5.78 -16.32 10.78
C ALA A 217 5.48 -15.72 9.39
N ALA A 218 4.31 -16.01 8.85
CA ALA A 218 3.85 -15.38 7.61
C ALA A 218 3.63 -13.87 7.81
N THR A 219 3.98 -13.08 6.81
CA THR A 219 3.96 -11.61 6.91
C THR A 219 3.16 -10.97 5.79
N ILE A 220 2.24 -10.07 6.16
CA ILE A 220 1.42 -9.29 5.23
C ILE A 220 1.69 -7.80 5.52
N ALA A 221 1.97 -7.02 4.48
CA ALA A 221 2.02 -5.57 4.56
C ALA A 221 0.77 -4.95 3.97
N ILE A 222 0.13 -4.03 4.69
CA ILE A 222 -0.91 -3.14 4.19
C ILE A 222 -0.31 -1.73 4.20
N ALA A 223 0.02 -1.19 3.02
CA ALA A 223 0.79 0.03 2.89
C ALA A 223 0.34 0.88 1.70
N ASP A 224 0.51 2.19 1.82
CA ASP A 224 0.28 3.16 0.74
C ASP A 224 1.52 3.41 -0.13
N ALA A 225 2.62 2.73 0.15
CA ALA A 225 3.89 2.83 -0.55
C ALA A 225 4.45 1.44 -0.87
N THR A 226 4.56 1.11 -2.16
CA THR A 226 4.96 -0.22 -2.66
C THR A 226 6.41 -0.58 -2.34
N LEU A 227 7.29 0.42 -2.22
CA LEU A 227 8.72 0.24 -1.93
C LEU A 227 9.08 0.54 -0.47
N SER A 228 8.10 0.67 0.42
CA SER A 228 8.35 0.92 1.84
C SER A 228 9.12 -0.25 2.49
N GLU A 229 9.84 0.04 3.59
CA GLU A 229 10.58 -0.99 4.33
C GLU A 229 9.64 -2.10 4.84
N VAL A 230 8.40 -1.76 5.22
CA VAL A 230 7.39 -2.75 5.64
C VAL A 230 6.98 -3.64 4.48
N ALA A 231 6.74 -3.08 3.29
CA ALA A 231 6.42 -3.84 2.09
C ALA A 231 7.56 -4.78 1.66
N LYS A 232 8.83 -4.34 1.78
CA LYS A 232 10.00 -5.19 1.48
C LYS A 232 10.17 -6.38 2.46
N LEU A 233 9.66 -6.24 3.68
CA LEU A 233 9.74 -7.28 4.71
C LEU A 233 8.58 -8.28 4.66
N ALA A 234 7.55 -7.99 3.88
CA ALA A 234 6.36 -8.83 3.80
C ALA A 234 6.48 -9.91 2.71
N ASP A 235 5.91 -11.07 2.97
CA ASP A 235 5.71 -12.13 1.99
C ASP A 235 4.60 -11.72 1.01
N HIS A 236 3.53 -11.09 1.53
CA HIS A 236 2.40 -10.57 0.75
C HIS A 236 2.17 -9.09 0.99
N ARG A 237 1.76 -8.37 -0.07
CA ARG A 237 1.66 -6.90 -0.07
C ARG A 237 0.31 -6.45 -0.60
N LEU A 238 -0.43 -5.76 0.23
CA LEU A 238 -1.69 -5.14 -0.13
C LEU A 238 -1.49 -3.62 -0.18
N TYR A 239 -1.56 -3.07 -1.38
CA TYR A 239 -1.42 -1.64 -1.61
C TYR A 239 -2.78 -0.94 -1.50
N TYR A 240 -2.78 0.28 -0.95
CA TYR A 240 -3.90 1.20 -1.00
C TYR A 240 -3.44 2.61 -1.38
N SER A 241 -4.25 3.34 -2.15
CA SER A 241 -3.99 4.73 -2.48
C SER A 241 -4.43 5.66 -1.34
N SER A 242 -3.62 6.69 -1.05
CA SER A 242 -3.83 7.60 0.09
C SER A 242 -3.72 9.08 -0.30
N ASN A 243 -3.91 9.40 -1.58
CA ASN A 243 -3.84 10.78 -2.08
C ASN A 243 -4.94 11.64 -1.45
N GLY A 244 -4.66 12.91 -1.21
CA GLY A 244 -5.64 13.85 -0.69
C GLY A 244 -5.17 15.29 -0.83
N PRO A 245 -6.11 16.24 -1.02
CA PRO A 245 -5.79 17.67 -1.09
C PRO A 245 -5.52 18.26 0.30
N ALA A 246 -5.86 17.52 1.36
CA ALA A 246 -5.85 18.00 2.72
C ALA A 246 -4.45 17.89 3.39
N PHE A 247 -4.37 18.40 4.62
CA PHE A 247 -3.19 18.36 5.48
C PHE A 247 -2.84 16.94 5.99
N VAL A 248 -3.73 15.97 5.79
CA VAL A 248 -3.54 14.55 6.11
C VAL A 248 -3.77 13.69 4.87
N ARG A 249 -3.17 12.49 4.86
CA ARG A 249 -3.45 11.49 3.84
C ARG A 249 -4.87 10.95 4.00
N SER A 250 -5.53 10.66 2.90
CA SER A 250 -6.81 9.93 2.94
C SER A 250 -6.59 8.46 3.27
N HIS A 251 -7.46 7.91 4.10
CA HIS A 251 -7.47 6.48 4.45
C HIS A 251 -8.80 5.80 4.10
N SER A 252 -9.64 6.42 3.30
CA SER A 252 -10.91 5.85 2.85
C SER A 252 -10.70 4.55 2.08
N ALA A 253 -9.69 4.50 1.22
CA ALA A 253 -9.33 3.30 0.48
C ALA A 253 -8.77 2.18 1.38
N LEU A 254 -8.02 2.53 2.43
CA LEU A 254 -7.56 1.57 3.43
C LEU A 254 -8.74 0.93 4.17
N LEU A 255 -9.74 1.73 4.55
CA LEU A 255 -10.96 1.22 5.18
C LEU A 255 -11.70 0.23 4.25
N GLY A 256 -11.86 0.59 2.98
CA GLY A 256 -12.46 -0.28 1.96
C GLY A 256 -11.68 -1.59 1.77
N LEU A 257 -10.35 -1.51 1.70
CA LEU A 257 -9.48 -2.69 1.58
C LEU A 257 -9.60 -3.63 2.79
N ILE A 258 -9.64 -3.07 4.01
CA ILE A 258 -9.82 -3.85 5.26
C ILE A 258 -11.16 -4.57 5.25
N GLN A 259 -12.24 -3.90 4.85
CA GLN A 259 -13.57 -4.52 4.75
C GLN A 259 -13.60 -5.62 3.69
N ALA A 260 -13.01 -5.36 2.52
CA ALA A 260 -12.92 -6.35 1.44
C ALA A 260 -12.10 -7.58 1.86
N LEU A 261 -10.97 -7.38 2.57
CA LEU A 261 -10.16 -8.46 3.12
C LEU A 261 -10.94 -9.33 4.12
N ALA A 262 -11.63 -8.69 5.07
CA ALA A 262 -12.46 -9.41 6.04
C ALA A 262 -13.64 -10.14 5.37
N TYR A 263 -14.23 -9.55 4.33
CA TYR A 263 -15.26 -10.22 3.53
C TYR A 263 -14.69 -11.42 2.75
N GLY A 264 -13.47 -11.32 2.21
CA GLY A 264 -12.79 -12.44 1.57
C GLY A 264 -12.60 -13.62 2.54
N VAL A 265 -12.19 -13.33 3.79
CA VAL A 265 -12.09 -14.36 4.84
C VAL A 265 -13.45 -14.97 5.16
N TYR A 266 -14.52 -14.16 5.29
CA TYR A 266 -15.88 -14.65 5.49
C TYR A 266 -16.33 -15.58 4.36
N ALA A 267 -16.03 -15.25 3.12
CA ALA A 267 -16.43 -16.01 1.93
C ALA A 267 -15.73 -17.38 1.81
N MET A 268 -14.64 -17.63 2.55
CA MET A 268 -13.98 -18.93 2.56
C MET A 268 -14.85 -20.04 3.19
N ASP A 269 -15.65 -19.71 4.21
CA ASP A 269 -16.58 -20.63 4.85
C ASP A 269 -17.81 -19.86 5.37
N GLU A 270 -18.59 -19.31 4.44
CA GLU A 270 -19.75 -18.50 4.76
C GLU A 270 -20.73 -19.18 5.73
N PRO A 271 -21.09 -20.47 5.58
CA PRO A 271 -22.04 -21.12 6.49
C PRO A 271 -21.55 -21.14 7.95
N ALA A 272 -20.29 -21.52 8.17
CA ALA A 272 -19.71 -21.57 9.51
C ALA A 272 -19.61 -20.19 10.16
N TYR A 273 -19.18 -19.18 9.40
CA TYR A 273 -19.10 -17.82 9.90
C TYR A 273 -20.46 -17.16 10.12
N ALA A 274 -21.46 -17.44 9.28
CA ALA A 274 -22.83 -16.92 9.46
C ALA A 274 -23.44 -17.37 10.79
N ASP A 275 -23.25 -18.61 11.19
CA ASP A 275 -23.73 -19.12 12.47
C ASP A 275 -23.00 -18.49 13.67
N ARG A 276 -21.70 -18.26 13.57
CA ARG A 276 -20.90 -17.54 14.58
C ARG A 276 -21.38 -16.09 14.76
N ILE A 277 -21.62 -15.37 13.66
CA ILE A 277 -22.16 -14.01 13.68
C ILE A 277 -23.53 -13.95 14.33
N LYS A 278 -24.42 -14.91 14.05
CA LYS A 278 -25.74 -15.01 14.72
C LYS A 278 -25.58 -15.20 16.22
N ALA A 279 -24.70 -16.12 16.63
CA ALA A 279 -24.42 -16.35 18.05
C ALA A 279 -23.84 -15.12 18.76
N PHE A 280 -23.03 -14.31 18.09
CA PHE A 280 -22.50 -13.05 18.62
C PHE A 280 -23.59 -11.98 18.81
N ARG A 281 -24.57 -11.89 17.90
CA ARG A 281 -25.67 -10.93 17.97
C ARG A 281 -26.72 -11.26 19.06
N LEU A 282 -26.74 -12.49 19.55
CA LEU A 282 -27.68 -12.93 20.59
C LEU A 282 -27.13 -12.75 22.02
N LYS A 283 -25.90 -12.26 22.16
CA LYS A 283 -25.28 -11.90 23.44
C LYS A 283 -25.35 -10.40 23.67
#